data_1d710e5ddb8b0d992c65af161b01371d
#
_entry.id   1d710e5ddb8b0d992c65af161b01371d
#
_cell.length_a   1.000
_cell.length_b   1.000
_cell.length_c   1.000
_cell.angle_alpha   90.00
_cell.angle_beta   90.00
_cell.angle_gamma   90.00
#
_symmetry.space_group_name_H-M   'P 1'
#
loop_
_entity.id
_entity.type
_entity.pdbx_description
1 polymer ?
#
loop_
_entity_poly.entity_id
_entity_poly.type
_entity_poly.pdbx_seq_one_letter_code
_entity_poly.pdbx_strand_id
1 'polypeptide(L)'
;CDWSSDVCSSDLLALALILERTWFLRSSHIAPSGLLESVLAQCQLALPTQQHTQELAQGSVLGQLLALGVERVRQQPLISEASLRQTLELEGRLACARLDKHLPTLATVASVATLMGLLGTVIGMIEIFAAQSQSGQQPAQLAQGISMALYNTALGLMVAIPSLLAWRGLRSRADRHIMALEVACERLVLQLQHLQRQR
;
A
#
# COMPACT_ATOMS: atom_id res chain seq x y z
N CYS A 1 16.92 29.74 -4.36
CA CYS A 1 16.42 28.40 -4.02
C CYS A 1 15.25 28.12 -4.94
N ASP A 2 15.42 27.14 -5.85
CA ASP A 2 14.39 26.78 -6.84
C ASP A 2 13.33 25.93 -6.20
N TRP A 3 12.39 26.55 -5.50
CA TRP A 3 11.20 25.89 -4.92
C TRP A 3 10.39 25.08 -5.96
N SER A 4 10.44 25.52 -7.23
CA SER A 4 9.78 24.83 -8.33
C SER A 4 10.38 23.45 -8.62
N SER A 5 11.67 23.25 -8.42
CA SER A 5 12.33 21.95 -8.63
C SER A 5 12.02 20.96 -7.52
N ASP A 6 11.92 21.40 -6.27
CA ASP A 6 11.59 20.55 -5.12
C ASP A 6 10.13 20.08 -5.16
N VAL A 7 9.20 20.94 -5.55
CA VAL A 7 7.79 20.56 -5.75
C VAL A 7 7.66 19.59 -6.91
N CYS A 8 8.35 19.83 -8.04
CA CYS A 8 8.32 18.93 -9.19
C CYS A 8 8.89 17.54 -8.87
N SER A 9 9.95 17.44 -8.06
CA SER A 9 10.51 16.17 -7.62
C SER A 9 9.55 15.39 -6.70
N SER A 10 8.86 16.09 -5.81
CA SER A 10 7.84 15.50 -4.92
C SER A 10 6.62 14.99 -5.70
N ASP A 11 6.20 15.71 -6.75
CA ASP A 11 5.14 15.30 -7.67
C ASP A 11 5.49 14.01 -8.41
N LEU A 12 6.70 13.95 -8.98
CA LEU A 12 7.18 12.76 -9.68
C LEU A 12 7.26 11.55 -8.75
N LEU A 13 7.72 11.74 -7.52
CA LEU A 13 7.80 10.69 -6.52
C LEU A 13 6.40 10.20 -6.11
N ALA A 14 5.46 11.11 -5.86
CA ALA A 14 4.09 10.75 -5.55
C ALA A 14 3.44 9.98 -6.70
N LEU A 15 3.61 10.43 -7.94
CA LEU A 15 3.04 9.81 -9.12
C LEU A 15 3.66 8.42 -9.37
N ALA A 16 4.97 8.27 -9.20
CA ALA A 16 5.65 6.98 -9.30
C ALA A 16 5.13 5.98 -8.26
N LEU A 17 4.96 6.41 -6.99
CA LEU A 17 4.41 5.59 -5.93
C LEU A 17 2.94 5.20 -6.20
N ILE A 18 2.13 6.11 -6.71
CA ILE A 18 0.73 5.83 -7.06
C ILE A 18 0.67 4.78 -8.17
N LEU A 19 1.46 4.93 -9.23
CA LEU A 19 1.50 3.99 -10.36
C LEU A 19 1.99 2.61 -9.92
N GLU A 20 3.13 2.57 -9.20
CA GLU A 20 3.69 1.32 -8.65
C GLU A 20 2.65 0.57 -7.82
N ARG A 21 2.00 1.28 -6.88
CA ARG A 21 1.05 0.67 -5.95
C ARG A 21 -0.26 0.27 -6.62
N THR A 22 -0.73 1.05 -7.57
CA THR A 22 -1.93 0.70 -8.35
C THR A 22 -1.71 -0.59 -9.14
N TRP A 23 -0.52 -0.76 -9.70
CA TRP A 23 -0.16 -1.97 -10.42
C TRP A 23 0.04 -3.17 -9.48
N PHE A 24 0.75 -2.98 -8.35
CA PHE A 24 1.03 -4.03 -7.37
C PHE A 24 -0.24 -4.53 -6.67
N LEU A 25 -1.16 -3.63 -6.26
CA LEU A 25 -2.42 -3.98 -5.61
C LEU A 25 -3.50 -4.47 -6.61
N ARG A 26 -3.10 -4.84 -7.81
CA ARG A 26 -4.03 -5.46 -8.76
C ARG A 26 -4.41 -6.87 -8.28
N SER A 27 -5.70 -7.17 -8.26
CA SER A 27 -6.27 -8.43 -7.75
C SER A 27 -5.62 -9.69 -8.34
N SER A 28 -5.20 -9.64 -9.62
CA SER A 28 -4.54 -10.76 -10.29
C SER A 28 -3.21 -11.19 -9.66
N HIS A 29 -2.49 -10.27 -9.00
CA HIS A 29 -1.22 -10.56 -8.34
C HIS A 29 -1.36 -10.99 -6.88
N ILE A 30 -2.45 -10.62 -6.22
CA ILE A 30 -2.64 -10.88 -4.79
C ILE A 30 -3.53 -12.08 -4.56
N ALA A 31 -4.76 -12.04 -5.07
CA ALA A 31 -5.78 -13.06 -4.87
C ALA A 31 -6.59 -13.26 -6.17
N PRO A 32 -6.11 -14.09 -7.10
CA PRO A 32 -6.88 -14.43 -8.31
C PRO A 32 -8.22 -15.07 -7.94
N SER A 33 -9.29 -14.65 -8.63
CA SER A 33 -10.62 -15.20 -8.42
C SER A 33 -10.65 -16.71 -8.75
N GLY A 34 -11.20 -17.52 -7.84
CA GLY A 34 -11.34 -18.96 -8.02
C GLY A 34 -10.13 -19.81 -7.59
N LEU A 35 -8.96 -19.21 -7.29
CA LEU A 35 -7.78 -19.96 -6.85
C LEU A 35 -8.04 -20.70 -5.54
N LEU A 36 -8.68 -20.05 -4.58
CA LEU A 36 -9.02 -20.64 -3.30
C LEU A 36 -9.93 -21.86 -3.48
N GLU A 37 -11.02 -21.71 -4.24
CA GLU A 37 -11.97 -22.78 -4.48
C GLU A 37 -11.33 -23.98 -5.20
N SER A 38 -10.46 -23.73 -6.18
CA SER A 38 -9.75 -24.80 -6.88
C SER A 38 -8.82 -25.59 -5.96
N VAL A 39 -8.07 -24.90 -5.10
CA VAL A 39 -7.19 -25.56 -4.12
C VAL A 39 -7.99 -26.30 -3.05
N LEU A 40 -9.07 -25.72 -2.54
CA LEU A 40 -9.94 -26.38 -1.56
C LEU A 40 -10.61 -27.63 -2.15
N ALA A 41 -11.08 -27.59 -3.41
CA ALA A 41 -11.66 -28.72 -4.10
C ALA A 41 -10.64 -29.87 -4.28
N GLN A 42 -9.39 -29.52 -4.63
CA GLN A 42 -8.31 -30.53 -4.70
C GLN A 42 -8.02 -31.12 -3.33
N CYS A 43 -7.95 -30.30 -2.28
CA CYS A 43 -7.75 -30.76 -0.91
C CYS A 43 -8.90 -31.61 -0.37
N GLN A 44 -10.08 -31.64 -0.98
CA GLN A 44 -11.16 -32.56 -0.62
C GLN A 44 -10.86 -34.03 -1.02
N LEU A 45 -10.15 -34.20 -2.12
CA LEU A 45 -9.83 -35.53 -2.67
C LEU A 45 -8.47 -36.04 -2.16
N ALA A 46 -7.44 -35.20 -2.29
CA ALA A 46 -6.08 -35.52 -1.87
C ALA A 46 -5.25 -34.21 -1.73
N LEU A 47 -4.11 -34.29 -1.04
CA LEU A 47 -3.15 -33.18 -1.02
C LEU A 47 -2.62 -32.92 -2.45
N PRO A 48 -2.56 -31.64 -2.90
CA PRO A 48 -1.99 -31.26 -4.20
C PRO A 48 -0.58 -31.81 -4.38
N THR A 49 -0.23 -32.14 -5.61
CA THR A 49 1.12 -32.65 -5.95
C THR A 49 2.17 -31.58 -5.65
N GLN A 50 3.40 -31.98 -5.35
CA GLN A 50 4.49 -31.05 -5.04
C GLN A 50 4.75 -30.04 -6.17
N GLN A 51 4.67 -30.49 -7.42
CA GLN A 51 4.80 -29.65 -8.60
C GLN A 51 3.73 -28.53 -8.62
N HIS A 52 2.47 -28.90 -8.39
CA HIS A 52 1.35 -27.95 -8.34
C HIS A 52 1.48 -26.96 -7.16
N THR A 53 1.97 -27.44 -6.02
CA THR A 53 2.24 -26.57 -4.86
C THR A 53 3.32 -25.53 -5.18
N GLN A 54 4.34 -25.88 -5.94
CA GLN A 54 5.38 -24.95 -6.38
C GLN A 54 4.87 -23.91 -7.38
N GLU A 55 4.03 -24.33 -8.32
CA GLU A 55 3.37 -23.41 -9.27
C GLU A 55 2.46 -22.42 -8.55
N LEU A 56 1.69 -22.89 -7.56
CA LEU A 56 0.86 -22.03 -6.71
C LEU A 56 1.71 -20.98 -5.97
N ALA A 57 2.86 -21.37 -5.43
CA ALA A 57 3.75 -20.48 -4.68
C ALA A 57 4.34 -19.36 -5.54
N GLN A 58 4.46 -19.54 -6.86
CA GLN A 58 5.01 -18.53 -7.77
C GLN A 58 3.94 -17.61 -8.36
N GLY A 59 2.66 -18.01 -8.30
CA GLY A 59 1.61 -17.33 -9.04
C GLY A 59 1.06 -16.06 -8.36
N SER A 60 0.91 -16.08 -7.03
CA SER A 60 0.28 -14.98 -6.29
C SER A 60 0.56 -15.03 -4.79
N VAL A 61 0.27 -13.94 -4.07
CA VAL A 61 0.43 -13.89 -2.60
C VAL A 61 -0.48 -14.92 -1.92
N LEU A 62 -1.73 -15.05 -2.36
CA LEU A 62 -2.64 -16.08 -1.89
C LEU A 62 -2.09 -17.48 -2.16
N GLY A 63 -1.57 -17.72 -3.37
CA GLY A 63 -0.96 -18.99 -3.75
C GLY A 63 0.21 -19.38 -2.86
N GLN A 64 1.05 -18.42 -2.46
CA GLN A 64 2.15 -18.64 -1.52
C GLN A 64 1.65 -19.15 -0.16
N LEU A 65 0.61 -18.51 0.39
CA LEU A 65 0.03 -18.91 1.68
C LEU A 65 -0.64 -20.30 1.61
N LEU A 66 -1.39 -20.55 0.54
CA LEU A 66 -2.02 -21.86 0.33
C LEU A 66 -0.99 -22.97 0.16
N ALA A 67 0.06 -22.71 -0.64
CA ALA A 67 1.16 -23.66 -0.84
C ALA A 67 1.90 -23.97 0.47
N LEU A 68 2.16 -22.96 1.29
CA LEU A 68 2.78 -23.14 2.60
C LEU A 68 1.94 -24.04 3.52
N GLY A 69 0.63 -23.80 3.60
CA GLY A 69 -0.27 -24.61 4.42
C GLY A 69 -0.29 -26.08 3.99
N VAL A 70 -0.39 -26.35 2.68
CA VAL A 70 -0.35 -27.69 2.10
C VAL A 70 1.00 -28.37 2.38
N GLU A 71 2.11 -27.65 2.20
CA GLU A 71 3.46 -28.19 2.42
C GLU A 71 3.70 -28.51 3.90
N ARG A 72 3.21 -27.71 4.82
CA ARG A 72 3.30 -27.98 6.27
C ARG A 72 2.60 -29.28 6.65
N VAL A 73 1.39 -29.52 6.15
CA VAL A 73 0.65 -30.76 6.40
C VAL A 73 1.32 -31.95 5.74
N ARG A 74 1.98 -31.77 4.58
CA ARG A 74 2.75 -32.82 3.91
C ARG A 74 3.95 -33.24 4.74
N GLN A 75 4.71 -32.26 5.28
CA GLN A 75 5.91 -32.51 6.09
C GLN A 75 5.58 -33.07 7.47
N GLN A 76 4.46 -32.63 8.06
CA GLN A 76 4.00 -33.04 9.38
C GLN A 76 2.52 -33.44 9.31
N PRO A 77 2.23 -34.71 8.97
CA PRO A 77 0.84 -35.17 8.83
C PRO A 77 -0.01 -35.10 10.09
N LEU A 78 0.62 -35.00 11.27
CA LEU A 78 -0.04 -34.91 12.59
C LEU A 78 0.09 -33.48 13.19
N ILE A 79 0.32 -32.48 12.39
CA ILE A 79 0.41 -31.10 12.87
C ILE A 79 -0.90 -30.67 13.54
N SER A 80 -0.82 -30.06 14.73
CA SER A 80 -2.01 -29.54 15.41
C SER A 80 -2.60 -28.36 14.66
N GLU A 81 -3.93 -28.20 14.77
CA GLU A 81 -4.63 -27.04 14.20
C GLU A 81 -4.01 -25.71 14.65
N ALA A 82 -3.72 -25.59 15.95
CA ALA A 82 -3.13 -24.39 16.52
C ALA A 82 -1.75 -24.06 15.89
N SER A 83 -0.91 -25.08 15.66
CA SER A 83 0.41 -24.88 15.06
C SER A 83 0.33 -24.50 13.58
N LEU A 84 -0.60 -25.12 12.83
CA LEU A 84 -0.84 -24.77 11.42
C LEU A 84 -1.37 -23.36 11.30
N ARG A 85 -2.37 -22.99 12.12
CA ARG A 85 -2.92 -21.61 12.18
C ARG A 85 -1.83 -20.59 12.51
N GLN A 86 -1.02 -20.84 13.54
CA GLN A 86 0.07 -19.95 13.93
C GLN A 86 1.10 -19.76 12.81
N THR A 87 1.42 -20.81 12.06
CA THR A 87 2.34 -20.71 10.91
C THR A 87 1.75 -19.82 9.81
N LEU A 88 0.48 -20.05 9.45
CA LEU A 88 -0.20 -19.26 8.42
C LEU A 88 -0.43 -17.81 8.86
N GLU A 89 -0.71 -17.56 10.13
CA GLU A 89 -0.80 -16.19 10.67
C GLU A 89 0.52 -15.44 10.55
N LEU A 90 1.64 -16.07 10.88
CA LEU A 90 2.96 -15.44 10.80
C LEU A 90 3.27 -15.04 9.36
N GLU A 91 3.14 -15.95 8.42
CA GLU A 91 3.38 -15.67 7.00
C GLU A 91 2.35 -14.71 6.41
N GLY A 92 1.10 -14.81 6.84
CA GLY A 92 0.04 -13.87 6.50
C GLY A 92 0.36 -12.45 6.94
N ARG A 93 0.87 -12.24 8.15
CA ARG A 93 1.33 -10.93 8.64
C ARG A 93 2.47 -10.37 7.80
N LEU A 94 3.42 -11.20 7.39
CA LEU A 94 4.50 -10.79 6.50
C LEU A 94 3.98 -10.40 5.11
N ALA A 95 3.02 -11.14 4.58
CA ALA A 95 2.34 -10.80 3.34
C ALA A 95 1.58 -9.47 3.44
N CYS A 96 0.83 -9.25 4.53
CA CYS A 96 0.12 -8.00 4.81
C CYS A 96 1.09 -6.81 4.90
N ALA A 97 2.24 -6.98 5.59
CA ALA A 97 3.26 -5.94 5.67
C ALA A 97 3.83 -5.54 4.29
N ARG A 98 3.93 -6.50 3.35
CA ARG A 98 4.32 -6.20 1.96
C ARG A 98 3.24 -5.42 1.20
N LEU A 99 1.96 -5.70 1.46
CA LEU A 99 0.83 -4.96 0.87
C LEU A 99 0.78 -3.52 1.37
N ASP A 100 1.04 -3.30 2.66
CA ASP A 100 1.05 -1.98 3.28
C ASP A 100 2.32 -1.15 3.01
N LYS A 101 3.39 -1.79 2.53
CA LYS A 101 4.65 -1.12 2.22
C LYS A 101 4.41 0.08 1.29
N HIS A 102 5.03 1.24 1.56
CA HIS A 102 4.91 2.50 0.82
C HIS A 102 3.55 3.24 0.89
N LEU A 103 2.47 2.64 1.41
CA LEU A 103 1.23 3.38 1.63
C LEU A 103 1.39 4.52 2.66
N PRO A 104 2.08 4.29 3.81
CA PRO A 104 2.37 5.38 4.76
C PRO A 104 3.21 6.50 4.14
N THR A 105 4.16 6.17 3.27
CA THR A 105 5.00 7.16 2.57
C THR A 105 4.15 8.10 1.72
N LEU A 106 3.15 7.58 1.01
CA LEU A 106 2.24 8.39 0.19
C LEU A 106 1.40 9.35 1.06
N ALA A 107 0.95 8.91 2.23
CA ALA A 107 0.26 9.77 3.19
C ALA A 107 1.18 10.87 3.73
N THR A 108 2.45 10.52 4.00
CA THR A 108 3.46 11.49 4.46
C THR A 108 3.73 12.54 3.39
N VAL A 109 3.92 12.14 2.12
CA VAL A 109 4.11 13.08 1.00
C VAL A 109 2.94 14.06 0.91
N ALA A 110 1.70 13.57 0.99
CA ALA A 110 0.52 14.45 0.96
C ALA A 110 0.51 15.48 2.11
N SER A 111 0.85 15.04 3.32
CA SER A 111 0.90 15.93 4.50
C SER A 111 2.04 16.94 4.41
N VAL A 112 3.24 16.49 4.01
CA VAL A 112 4.42 17.37 3.88
C VAL A 112 4.22 18.39 2.77
N ALA A 113 3.65 18.00 1.63
CA ALA A 113 3.36 18.93 0.53
C ALA A 113 2.45 20.09 0.97
N THR A 114 1.42 19.81 1.76
CA THR A 114 0.55 20.84 2.33
C THR A 114 1.31 21.79 3.26
N LEU A 115 2.12 21.25 4.17
CA LEU A 115 2.91 22.04 5.13
C LEU A 115 3.98 22.89 4.43
N MET A 116 4.61 22.34 3.40
CA MET A 116 5.59 23.06 2.58
C MET A 116 4.95 24.22 1.81
N GLY A 117 3.74 24.00 1.26
CA GLY A 117 2.97 25.09 0.63
C GLY A 117 2.65 26.21 1.62
N LEU A 118 2.23 25.88 2.85
CA LEU A 118 1.98 26.85 3.89
C LEU A 118 3.27 27.56 4.32
N LEU A 119 4.37 26.84 4.50
CA LEU A 119 5.67 27.42 4.83
C LEU A 119 6.12 28.44 3.78
N GLY A 120 5.88 28.13 2.49
CA GLY A 120 6.15 29.04 1.39
C GLY A 120 5.41 30.37 1.50
N THR A 121 4.16 30.39 1.99
CA THR A 121 3.45 31.67 2.23
C THR A 121 4.06 32.45 3.38
N VAL A 122 4.45 31.80 4.48
CA VAL A 122 5.06 32.45 5.62
C VAL A 122 6.38 33.13 5.21
N ILE A 123 7.25 32.39 4.52
CA ILE A 123 8.52 32.92 4.03
C ILE A 123 8.28 34.09 3.06
N GLY A 124 7.39 33.91 2.08
CA GLY A 124 7.07 34.97 1.11
C GLY A 124 6.53 36.25 1.77
N MET A 125 5.69 36.11 2.80
CA MET A 125 5.21 37.26 3.55
C MET A 125 6.32 37.95 4.34
N ILE A 126 7.23 37.22 4.96
CA ILE A 126 8.39 37.76 5.66
C ILE A 126 9.26 38.58 4.70
N GLU A 127 9.56 38.06 3.51
CA GLU A 127 10.36 38.74 2.49
C GLU A 127 9.69 40.04 2.02
N ILE A 128 8.38 40.04 1.80
CA ILE A 128 7.61 41.19 1.40
C ILE A 128 7.70 42.31 2.45
N PHE A 129 7.46 41.98 3.73
CA PHE A 129 7.51 42.96 4.81
C PHE A 129 8.93 43.47 5.07
N ALA A 130 9.95 42.62 4.94
CA ALA A 130 11.34 43.01 5.05
C ALA A 130 11.74 44.04 3.95
N ALA A 131 11.31 43.81 2.71
CA ALA A 131 11.56 44.71 1.59
C ALA A 131 10.79 46.05 1.74
N GLN A 132 9.57 46.01 2.28
CA GLN A 132 8.74 47.19 2.49
C GLN A 132 9.33 48.15 3.52
N SER A 133 10.04 47.66 4.53
CA SER A 133 10.67 48.48 5.55
C SER A 133 11.84 49.33 5.04
N GLN A 134 12.43 48.98 3.90
CA GLN A 134 13.63 49.61 3.33
C GLN A 134 13.35 50.63 2.21
N SER A 135 12.23 50.50 1.51
CA SER A 135 11.93 51.36 0.35
C SER A 135 10.41 51.54 0.30
N GLY A 136 9.91 52.75 0.57
CA GLY A 136 8.48 53.08 0.53
C GLY A 136 7.77 52.55 -0.73
N GLN A 137 7.40 51.29 -0.72
CA GLN A 137 6.96 50.52 -1.88
C GLN A 137 5.57 50.90 -2.36
N GLN A 138 5.39 50.83 -3.68
CA GLN A 138 4.10 51.02 -4.32
C GLN A 138 3.14 49.85 -4.00
N PRO A 139 1.83 50.08 -3.79
CA PRO A 139 0.83 49.04 -3.49
C PRO A 139 0.84 47.88 -4.48
N ALA A 140 1.23 48.11 -5.73
CA ALA A 140 1.31 47.08 -6.77
C ALA A 140 2.38 46.03 -6.50
N GLN A 141 3.53 46.41 -5.94
CA GLN A 141 4.60 45.45 -5.58
C GLN A 141 4.20 44.57 -4.40
N LEU A 142 3.49 45.15 -3.42
CA LEU A 142 2.92 44.39 -2.31
C LEU A 142 1.91 43.33 -2.81
N ALA A 143 0.99 43.70 -3.69
CA ALA A 143 0.02 42.80 -4.27
C ALA A 143 0.65 41.64 -5.05
N GLN A 144 1.71 41.93 -5.82
CA GLN A 144 2.46 40.92 -6.55
C GLN A 144 3.15 39.92 -5.62
N GLY A 145 3.78 40.38 -4.56
CA GLY A 145 4.44 39.54 -3.58
C GLY A 145 3.44 38.59 -2.84
N ILE A 146 2.28 39.14 -2.43
CA ILE A 146 1.21 38.35 -1.82
C ILE A 146 0.73 37.28 -2.80
N SER A 147 0.54 37.61 -4.07
CA SER A 147 0.13 36.67 -5.10
C SER A 147 1.13 35.51 -5.25
N MET A 148 2.43 35.82 -5.25
CA MET A 148 3.49 34.79 -5.31
C MET A 148 3.47 33.87 -4.09
N ALA A 149 3.27 34.40 -2.89
CA ALA A 149 3.17 33.63 -1.67
C ALA A 149 1.96 32.69 -1.74
N LEU A 150 0.79 33.17 -2.15
CA LEU A 150 -0.43 32.33 -2.30
C LEU A 150 -0.25 31.24 -3.37
N TYR A 151 0.49 31.50 -4.43
CA TYR A 151 0.77 30.52 -5.48
C TYR A 151 1.52 29.30 -4.94
N ASN A 152 2.45 29.48 -4.01
CA ASN A 152 3.18 28.38 -3.37
C ASN A 152 2.24 27.44 -2.61
N THR A 153 1.24 27.96 -1.91
CA THR A 153 0.23 27.11 -1.24
C THR A 153 -0.65 26.37 -2.26
N ALA A 154 -1.04 27.05 -3.34
CA ALA A 154 -1.81 26.39 -4.39
C ALA A 154 -1.05 25.21 -5.01
N LEU A 155 0.27 25.35 -5.27
CA LEU A 155 1.12 24.25 -5.74
C LEU A 155 1.19 23.11 -4.72
N GLY A 156 1.42 23.40 -3.44
CA GLY A 156 1.42 22.38 -2.38
C GLY A 156 0.12 21.59 -2.31
N LEU A 157 -1.03 22.24 -2.45
CA LEU A 157 -2.34 21.59 -2.48
C LEU A 157 -2.57 20.77 -3.76
N MET A 158 -2.04 21.20 -4.88
CA MET A 158 -2.13 20.50 -6.16
C MET A 158 -1.46 19.12 -6.09
N VAL A 159 -0.38 18.97 -5.31
CA VAL A 159 0.29 17.70 -5.02
C VAL A 159 -0.45 16.91 -3.94
N ALA A 160 -0.83 17.57 -2.87
CA ALA A 160 -1.37 16.95 -1.67
C ALA A 160 -2.72 16.26 -1.91
N ILE A 161 -3.62 16.91 -2.64
CA ILE A 161 -4.99 16.40 -2.85
C ILE A 161 -4.99 15.07 -3.64
N PRO A 162 -4.34 14.96 -4.82
CA PRO A 162 -4.29 13.69 -5.54
C PRO A 162 -3.58 12.59 -4.75
N SER A 163 -2.49 12.92 -4.05
CA SER A 163 -1.73 11.98 -3.23
C SER A 163 -2.58 11.40 -2.09
N LEU A 164 -3.37 12.25 -1.42
CA LEU A 164 -4.28 11.82 -0.34
C LEU A 164 -5.42 10.95 -0.85
N LEU A 165 -6.02 11.30 -1.97
CA LEU A 165 -7.08 10.51 -2.59
C LEU A 165 -6.56 9.15 -3.05
N ALA A 166 -5.39 9.11 -3.67
CA ALA A 166 -4.75 7.88 -4.07
C ALA A 166 -4.40 7.00 -2.86
N TRP A 167 -3.81 7.58 -1.81
CA TRP A 167 -3.52 6.85 -0.57
C TRP A 167 -4.78 6.19 0.02
N ARG A 168 -5.87 6.94 0.15
CA ARG A 168 -7.13 6.40 0.69
C ARG A 168 -7.69 5.27 -0.16
N GLY A 169 -7.69 5.43 -1.47
CA GLY A 169 -8.17 4.41 -2.40
C GLY A 169 -7.31 3.13 -2.38
N LEU A 170 -5.99 3.28 -2.37
CA LEU A 170 -5.04 2.17 -2.30
C LEU A 170 -5.09 1.47 -0.94
N ARG A 171 -5.21 2.21 0.16
CA ARG A 171 -5.38 1.66 1.51
C ARG A 171 -6.63 0.79 1.60
N SER A 172 -7.77 1.30 1.14
CA SER A 172 -9.01 0.51 1.11
C SER A 172 -8.91 -0.76 0.26
N ARG A 173 -8.13 -0.74 -0.83
CA ARG A 173 -7.86 -1.94 -1.64
C ARG A 173 -6.97 -2.94 -0.87
N ALA A 174 -5.90 -2.47 -0.23
CA ALA A 174 -5.02 -3.31 0.59
C ALA A 174 -5.81 -4.00 1.71
N ASP A 175 -6.64 -3.26 2.46
CA ASP A 175 -7.47 -3.81 3.54
C ASP A 175 -8.42 -4.90 3.04
N ARG A 176 -9.04 -4.74 1.86
CA ARG A 176 -9.88 -5.79 1.26
C ARG A 176 -9.08 -7.05 0.90
N HIS A 177 -7.87 -6.90 0.38
CA HIS A 177 -7.02 -8.04 0.07
C HIS A 177 -6.54 -8.75 1.33
N ILE A 178 -6.17 -8.01 2.37
CA ILE A 178 -5.78 -8.56 3.68
C ILE A 178 -6.92 -9.42 4.24
N MET A 179 -8.15 -8.89 4.27
CA MET A 179 -9.32 -9.64 4.75
C MET A 179 -9.58 -10.90 3.89
N ALA A 180 -9.41 -10.82 2.58
CA ALA A 180 -9.57 -11.97 1.70
C ALA A 180 -8.52 -13.07 1.97
N LEU A 181 -7.26 -12.68 2.25
CA LEU A 181 -6.19 -13.60 2.62
C LEU A 181 -6.46 -14.27 3.97
N GLU A 182 -6.92 -13.53 4.98
CA GLU A 182 -7.27 -14.06 6.30
C GLU A 182 -8.38 -15.12 6.18
N VAL A 183 -9.47 -14.80 5.49
CA VAL A 183 -10.58 -15.74 5.26
C VAL A 183 -10.11 -16.98 4.50
N ALA A 184 -9.21 -16.81 3.52
CA ALA A 184 -8.68 -17.92 2.75
C ALA A 184 -7.81 -18.85 3.62
N CYS A 185 -6.96 -18.30 4.49
CA CYS A 185 -6.15 -19.08 5.44
C CYS A 185 -7.02 -19.89 6.40
N GLU A 186 -8.07 -19.28 6.97
CA GLU A 186 -8.99 -19.99 7.86
C GLU A 186 -9.71 -21.14 7.15
N ARG A 187 -10.23 -20.93 5.95
CA ARG A 187 -10.86 -21.98 5.16
C ARG A 187 -9.89 -23.12 4.83
N LEU A 188 -8.63 -22.79 4.53
CA LEU A 188 -7.61 -23.79 4.27
C LEU A 188 -7.31 -24.62 5.51
N VAL A 189 -7.15 -23.99 6.69
CA VAL A 189 -6.91 -24.69 7.96
C VAL A 189 -8.01 -25.71 8.23
N LEU A 190 -9.27 -25.28 8.16
CA LEU A 190 -10.43 -26.17 8.38
C LEU A 190 -10.45 -27.34 7.40
N GLN A 191 -10.16 -27.08 6.12
CA GLN A 191 -10.16 -28.12 5.09
C GLN A 191 -9.03 -29.16 5.31
N LEU A 192 -7.83 -28.70 5.62
CA LEU A 192 -6.68 -29.57 5.86
C LEU A 192 -6.87 -30.41 7.13
N GLN A 193 -7.49 -29.86 8.17
CA GLN A 193 -7.86 -30.59 9.38
C GLN A 193 -8.90 -31.69 9.10
N HIS A 194 -9.89 -31.38 8.28
CA HIS A 194 -10.88 -32.38 7.87
C HIS A 194 -10.23 -33.57 7.14
N LEU A 195 -9.29 -33.29 6.24
CA LEU A 195 -8.49 -34.30 5.57
C LEU A 195 -7.66 -35.20 6.52
N GLN A 196 -7.05 -34.58 7.55
CA GLN A 196 -6.26 -35.32 8.55
C GLN A 196 -7.12 -36.26 9.39
N ARG A 197 -8.35 -35.89 9.71
CA ARG A 197 -9.30 -36.73 10.48
C ARG A 197 -9.86 -37.91 9.67
N GLN A 198 -9.81 -37.81 8.34
CA GLN A 198 -10.28 -38.90 7.46
C GLN A 198 -9.20 -39.93 7.13
N ARG A 199 -7.94 -39.67 7.44
CA ARG A 199 -6.79 -40.57 7.28
C ARG A 199 -6.50 -41.37 8.54
#